data_da99ff4cf914571960569aa4e44a12d0
#
_entry.id   da99ff4cf914571960569aa4e44a12d0
#
_cell.length_a   1.000
_cell.length_b   1.000
_cell.length_c   1.000
_cell.angle_alpha   90.00
_cell.angle_beta   90.00
_cell.angle_gamma   90.00
#
_symmetry.space_group_name_H-M   'P 1'
#
loop_
_entity.id
_entity.type
_entity.pdbx_description
1 polymer ?
#
loop_
_entity_poly.entity_id
_entity_poly.type
_entity_poly.pdbx_seq_one_letter_code
_entity_poly.pdbx_strand_id
1 'polypeptide(L)'
;MPTATFFNLPPPKREKLLQAAITEFARKSCGEVSINRIIQAAEIPRGSFYQYFADKTDLFRYVLRRYDALLEAAIMKSLDQCGRRPLELPLALYDLVLAYIRENWAQFELFMSILQKNMGMDAGQLLSLPEIILKVMDRVDWQGLEHLVEDERLALMDLLFSITGHALMSVFCKKLSAVESRRRLALKTSIIRRGAES
;
A
#
# COMPACT_ATOMS: atom_id res chain seq x y z
N MET A 1 -0.44 -15.47 -11.01
CA MET A 1 -0.35 -15.96 -9.59
C MET A 1 0.76 -16.98 -9.49
N PRO A 2 1.62 -16.94 -8.44
CA PRO A 2 2.68 -17.91 -8.25
C PRO A 2 2.12 -19.33 -8.21
N THR A 3 2.92 -20.29 -8.66
CA THR A 3 2.55 -21.72 -8.64
C THR A 3 2.69 -22.32 -7.23
N ALA A 4 2.12 -23.50 -7.00
CA ALA A 4 2.33 -24.27 -5.77
C ALA A 4 3.83 -24.53 -5.51
N THR A 5 4.62 -24.73 -6.56
CA THR A 5 6.07 -24.95 -6.49
C THR A 5 6.80 -23.78 -5.82
N PHE A 6 6.38 -22.54 -6.08
CA PHE A 6 6.94 -21.36 -5.43
C PHE A 6 6.64 -21.35 -3.91
N PHE A 7 5.42 -21.70 -3.50
CA PHE A 7 5.05 -21.72 -2.09
C PHE A 7 5.73 -22.86 -1.32
N ASN A 8 6.11 -23.95 -2.01
CA ASN A 8 6.87 -25.07 -1.45
C ASN A 8 8.38 -24.77 -1.30
N LEU A 9 8.88 -23.63 -1.80
CA LEU A 9 10.26 -23.22 -1.58
C LEU A 9 10.55 -23.03 -0.09
N PRO A 10 11.75 -23.43 0.37
CA PRO A 10 12.21 -23.05 1.70
C PRO A 10 12.12 -21.54 1.90
N PRO A 11 11.61 -21.04 3.07
CA PRO A 11 11.42 -19.62 3.32
C PRO A 11 12.63 -18.74 2.97
N PRO A 12 13.90 -19.10 3.28
CA PRO A 12 15.05 -18.28 2.93
C PRO A 12 15.24 -18.13 1.41
N LYS A 13 15.01 -19.19 0.62
CA LYS A 13 15.11 -19.13 -0.85
C LYS A 13 14.02 -18.29 -1.46
N ARG A 14 12.79 -18.43 -0.94
CA ARG A 14 11.65 -17.61 -1.38
C ARG A 14 11.90 -16.14 -1.10
N GLU A 15 12.37 -15.80 0.11
CA GLU A 15 12.64 -14.41 0.47
C GLU A 15 13.79 -13.82 -0.36
N LYS A 16 14.85 -14.59 -0.64
CA LYS A 16 15.96 -14.17 -1.49
C LYS A 16 15.49 -13.82 -2.91
N LEU A 17 14.61 -14.66 -3.49
CA LEU A 17 14.02 -14.39 -4.81
C LEU A 17 13.17 -13.12 -4.80
N LEU A 18 12.34 -12.93 -3.77
CA LEU A 18 11.50 -11.75 -3.64
C LEU A 18 12.33 -10.48 -3.44
N GLN A 19 13.37 -10.52 -2.62
CA GLN A 19 14.26 -9.39 -2.41
C GLN A 19 15.00 -9.00 -3.70
N ALA A 20 15.47 -9.98 -4.47
CA ALA A 20 16.08 -9.75 -5.79
C ALA A 20 15.08 -9.09 -6.76
N ALA A 21 13.83 -9.56 -6.75
CA ALA A 21 12.76 -8.99 -7.57
C ALA A 21 12.43 -7.54 -7.16
N ILE A 22 12.22 -7.27 -5.88
CA ILE A 22 11.95 -5.94 -5.34
C ILE A 22 13.06 -4.96 -5.73
N THR A 23 14.33 -5.37 -5.58
CA THR A 23 15.49 -4.55 -5.93
C THR A 23 15.52 -4.21 -7.43
N GLU A 24 15.22 -5.17 -8.30
CA GLU A 24 15.22 -4.94 -9.75
C GLU A 24 14.02 -4.10 -10.20
N PHE A 25 12.81 -4.31 -9.63
CA PHE A 25 11.63 -3.48 -9.89
C PHE A 25 11.75 -2.05 -9.35
N ALA A 26 12.51 -1.83 -8.28
CA ALA A 26 12.82 -0.49 -7.80
C ALA A 26 13.77 0.28 -8.73
N ARG A 27 14.55 -0.44 -9.55
CA ARG A 27 15.51 0.16 -10.49
C ARG A 27 14.91 0.50 -11.84
N LYS A 28 13.95 -0.33 -12.31
CA LYS A 28 13.40 -0.27 -13.66
C LYS A 28 11.89 -0.48 -13.66
N SER A 29 11.22 0.08 -14.67
CA SER A 29 9.80 -0.22 -14.90
C SER A 29 9.59 -1.71 -15.16
N CYS A 30 8.41 -2.23 -14.88
CA CYS A 30 8.08 -3.66 -15.07
C CYS A 30 8.38 -4.14 -16.50
N GLY A 31 8.17 -3.28 -17.51
CA GLY A 31 8.49 -3.57 -18.91
C GLY A 31 9.99 -3.80 -19.17
N GLU A 32 10.87 -3.11 -18.45
CA GLU A 32 12.32 -3.09 -18.67
C GLU A 32 13.10 -4.04 -17.74
N VAL A 33 12.43 -4.62 -16.74
CA VAL A 33 13.04 -5.54 -15.78
C VAL A 33 13.61 -6.78 -16.48
N SER A 34 14.79 -7.19 -16.03
CA SER A 34 15.50 -8.37 -16.54
C SER A 34 15.33 -9.56 -15.60
N ILE A 35 14.62 -10.59 -16.07
CA ILE A 35 14.51 -11.88 -15.36
C ILE A 35 15.91 -12.45 -15.09
N ASN A 36 16.86 -12.32 -16.03
CA ASN A 36 18.22 -12.82 -15.83
C ASN A 36 18.93 -12.20 -14.62
N ARG A 37 18.74 -10.90 -14.36
CA ARG A 37 19.30 -10.25 -13.18
C ARG A 37 18.65 -10.75 -11.90
N ILE A 38 17.34 -10.95 -11.92
CA ILE A 38 16.62 -11.49 -10.75
C ILE A 38 17.11 -12.88 -10.40
N ILE A 39 17.19 -13.79 -11.38
CA ILE A 39 17.62 -15.18 -11.13
C ILE A 39 19.09 -15.26 -10.68
N GLN A 40 19.98 -14.42 -11.24
CA GLN A 40 21.37 -14.33 -10.81
C GLN A 40 21.48 -13.85 -9.35
N ALA A 41 20.78 -12.77 -8.99
CA ALA A 41 20.78 -12.24 -7.63
C ALA A 41 20.12 -13.20 -6.62
N ALA A 42 19.11 -13.96 -7.06
CA ALA A 42 18.44 -14.97 -6.26
C ALA A 42 19.20 -16.31 -6.18
N GLU A 43 20.24 -16.48 -7.01
CA GLU A 43 21.01 -17.73 -7.13
C GLU A 43 20.12 -18.94 -7.48
N ILE A 44 19.18 -18.75 -8.41
CA ILE A 44 18.32 -19.82 -8.91
C ILE A 44 18.59 -20.12 -10.41
N PRO A 45 18.43 -21.37 -10.85
CA PRO A 45 18.50 -21.71 -12.27
C PRO A 45 17.40 -21.00 -13.07
N ARG A 46 17.72 -20.62 -14.32
CA ARG A 46 16.75 -19.94 -15.20
C ARG A 46 15.44 -20.70 -15.38
N GLY A 47 15.51 -22.02 -15.54
CA GLY A 47 14.32 -22.88 -15.69
C GLY A 47 13.41 -22.86 -14.45
N SER A 48 13.97 -22.66 -13.26
CA SER A 48 13.20 -22.59 -12.01
C SER A 48 12.30 -21.36 -11.95
N PHE A 49 12.69 -20.23 -12.56
CA PHE A 49 11.85 -19.04 -12.59
C PHE A 49 10.48 -19.33 -13.18
N TYR A 50 10.43 -19.99 -14.32
CA TYR A 50 9.19 -20.33 -15.03
C TYR A 50 8.38 -21.46 -14.36
N GLN A 51 8.99 -22.19 -13.43
CA GLN A 51 8.26 -23.08 -12.54
C GLN A 51 7.51 -22.33 -11.43
N TYR A 52 7.92 -21.10 -11.10
CA TYR A 52 7.36 -20.27 -10.03
C TYR A 52 6.37 -19.23 -10.54
N PHE A 53 6.70 -18.56 -11.65
CA PHE A 53 5.94 -17.45 -12.22
C PHE A 53 5.81 -17.64 -13.74
N ALA A 54 4.63 -17.30 -14.26
CA ALA A 54 4.39 -17.36 -15.71
C ALA A 54 5.31 -16.40 -16.48
N ASP A 55 5.47 -15.19 -15.96
CA ASP A 55 6.30 -14.13 -16.52
C ASP A 55 6.71 -13.10 -15.43
N LYS A 56 7.44 -12.05 -15.85
CA LYS A 56 7.86 -10.97 -14.96
C LYS A 56 6.68 -10.14 -14.41
N THR A 57 5.59 -10.05 -15.16
CA THR A 57 4.38 -9.32 -14.76
C THR A 57 3.66 -10.08 -13.64
N ASP A 58 3.63 -11.40 -13.71
CA ASP A 58 3.09 -12.24 -12.64
C ASP A 58 3.89 -12.09 -11.35
N LEU A 59 5.22 -12.09 -11.43
CA LEU A 59 6.10 -11.80 -10.29
C LEU A 59 5.88 -10.37 -9.75
N PHE A 60 5.75 -9.37 -10.63
CA PHE A 60 5.50 -7.98 -10.25
C PHE A 60 4.20 -7.83 -9.47
N ARG A 61 3.09 -8.41 -9.97
CA ARG A 61 1.80 -8.41 -9.26
C ARG A 61 1.91 -9.08 -7.88
N TYR A 62 2.68 -10.16 -7.78
CA TYR A 62 2.88 -10.83 -6.50
C TYR A 62 3.66 -9.96 -5.51
N VAL A 63 4.68 -9.25 -5.98
CA VAL A 63 5.43 -8.27 -5.16
C VAL A 63 4.50 -7.17 -4.66
N LEU A 64 3.66 -6.60 -5.51
CA LEU A 64 2.72 -5.55 -5.12
C LEU A 64 1.70 -6.03 -4.08
N ARG A 65 1.17 -7.25 -4.23
CA ARG A 65 0.22 -7.82 -3.24
C ARG A 65 0.79 -7.96 -1.83
N ARG A 66 2.09 -8.04 -1.67
CA ARG A 66 2.70 -8.00 -0.32
C ARG A 66 2.53 -6.63 0.32
N TYR A 67 2.61 -5.56 -0.46
CA TYR A 67 2.37 -4.20 0.02
C TYR A 67 0.89 -3.95 0.27
N ASP A 68 0.00 -4.50 -0.56
CA ASP A 68 -1.45 -4.47 -0.29
C ASP A 68 -1.79 -5.08 1.07
N ALA A 69 -1.23 -6.25 1.38
CA ALA A 69 -1.44 -6.91 2.67
C ALA A 69 -0.92 -6.09 3.86
N LEU A 70 0.23 -5.43 3.70
CA LEU A 70 0.77 -4.53 4.73
C LEU A 70 -0.12 -3.30 4.92
N LEU A 71 -0.61 -2.72 3.83
CA LEU A 71 -1.51 -1.57 3.85
C LEU A 71 -2.86 -1.94 4.48
N GLU A 72 -3.45 -3.06 4.07
CA GLU A 72 -4.70 -3.57 4.66
C GLU A 72 -4.55 -3.78 6.17
N ALA A 73 -3.46 -4.42 6.61
CA ALA A 73 -3.18 -4.62 8.02
C ALA A 73 -3.02 -3.28 8.79
N ALA A 74 -2.33 -2.30 8.19
CA ALA A 74 -2.18 -0.97 8.79
C ALA A 74 -3.52 -0.25 8.93
N ILE A 75 -4.37 -0.32 7.91
CA ILE A 75 -5.70 0.30 7.92
C ILE A 75 -6.58 -0.36 8.98
N MET A 76 -6.64 -1.70 9.01
CA MET A 76 -7.44 -2.44 10.00
C MET A 76 -7.00 -2.15 11.43
N LYS A 77 -5.69 -2.12 11.68
CA LYS A 77 -5.14 -1.77 12.99
C LYS A 77 -5.48 -0.34 13.39
N SER A 78 -5.38 0.61 12.47
CA SER A 78 -5.72 2.02 12.73
C SER A 78 -7.21 2.20 13.00
N LEU A 79 -8.05 1.46 12.27
CA LEU A 79 -9.49 1.47 12.45
C LEU A 79 -9.88 0.95 13.85
N ASP A 80 -9.30 -0.16 14.28
CA ASP A 80 -9.55 -0.69 15.63
C ASP A 80 -9.05 0.28 16.72
N GLN A 81 -7.89 0.93 16.53
CA GLN A 81 -7.33 1.91 17.46
C GLN A 81 -8.19 3.16 17.64
N CYS A 82 -8.89 3.60 16.59
CA CYS A 82 -9.74 4.79 16.63
C CYS A 82 -11.22 4.48 16.92
N GLY A 83 -11.51 3.28 17.44
CA GLY A 83 -12.88 2.87 17.77
C GLY A 83 -13.78 2.68 16.56
N ARG A 84 -13.18 2.35 15.42
CA ARG A 84 -13.84 2.13 14.12
C ARG A 84 -14.54 3.35 13.52
N ARG A 85 -14.31 4.54 14.08
CA ARG A 85 -14.92 5.79 13.61
C ARG A 85 -14.19 6.29 12.36
N PRO A 86 -14.87 6.48 11.22
CA PRO A 86 -14.22 6.79 9.94
C PRO A 86 -13.50 8.14 9.97
N LEU A 87 -14.06 9.14 10.64
CA LEU A 87 -13.47 10.49 10.73
C LEU A 87 -12.23 10.58 11.65
N GLU A 88 -11.94 9.55 12.44
CA GLU A 88 -10.71 9.45 13.24
C GLU A 88 -9.59 8.67 12.51
N LEU A 89 -9.98 7.85 11.54
CA LEU A 89 -9.07 6.98 10.80
C LEU A 89 -7.89 7.71 10.13
N PRO A 90 -8.06 8.89 9.49
CA PRO A 90 -6.96 9.58 8.82
C PRO A 90 -5.76 9.84 9.71
N LEU A 91 -5.97 10.33 10.93
CA LEU A 91 -4.88 10.64 11.85
C LEU A 91 -4.26 9.38 12.45
N ALA A 92 -5.08 8.39 12.83
CA ALA A 92 -4.59 7.11 13.33
C ALA A 92 -3.73 6.38 12.29
N LEU A 93 -4.20 6.32 11.03
CA LEU A 93 -3.47 5.70 9.93
C LEU A 93 -2.18 6.46 9.60
N TYR A 94 -2.24 7.80 9.56
CA TYR A 94 -1.06 8.63 9.32
C TYR A 94 0.03 8.37 10.36
N ASP A 95 -0.31 8.38 11.64
CA ASP A 95 0.64 8.20 12.74
C ASP A 95 1.25 6.78 12.70
N LEU A 96 0.44 5.75 12.46
CA LEU A 96 0.89 4.36 12.37
C LEU A 96 1.82 4.12 11.17
N VAL A 97 1.42 4.59 9.99
CA VAL A 97 2.22 4.43 8.76
C VAL A 97 3.52 5.22 8.86
N LEU A 98 3.49 6.44 9.41
CA LEU A 98 4.70 7.25 9.57
C LEU A 98 5.69 6.61 10.56
N ALA A 99 5.20 6.00 11.65
CA ALA A 99 6.04 5.24 12.57
C ALA A 99 6.70 4.03 11.86
N TYR A 100 5.91 3.25 11.11
CA TYR A 100 6.42 2.13 10.32
C TYR A 100 7.49 2.55 9.31
N ILE A 101 7.26 3.65 8.59
CA ILE A 101 8.21 4.19 7.60
C ILE A 101 9.53 4.56 8.27
N ARG A 102 9.50 5.17 9.45
CA ARG A 102 10.72 5.56 10.18
C ARG A 102 11.58 4.35 10.56
N GLU A 103 10.94 3.26 10.96
CA GLU A 103 11.62 2.02 11.35
C GLU A 103 12.09 1.22 10.12
N ASN A 104 11.39 1.32 8.99
CA ASN A 104 11.59 0.51 7.78
C ASN A 104 11.90 1.35 6.54
N TRP A 105 12.66 2.44 6.71
CA TRP A 105 12.91 3.42 5.66
C TRP A 105 13.41 2.81 4.33
N ALA A 106 14.40 1.92 4.41
CA ALA A 106 14.98 1.32 3.20
C ALA A 106 13.96 0.50 2.39
N GLN A 107 13.07 -0.24 3.06
CA GLN A 107 12.01 -1.02 2.40
C GLN A 107 10.94 -0.11 1.81
N PHE A 108 10.59 0.96 2.52
CA PHE A 108 9.64 1.96 2.03
C PHE A 108 10.19 2.72 0.81
N GLU A 109 11.47 3.08 0.81
CA GLU A 109 12.15 3.73 -0.32
C GLU A 109 12.13 2.84 -1.57
N LEU A 110 12.39 1.54 -1.42
CA LEU A 110 12.26 0.58 -2.52
C LEU A 110 10.83 0.51 -3.06
N PHE A 111 9.85 0.43 -2.19
CA PHE A 111 8.43 0.44 -2.57
C PHE A 111 8.05 1.71 -3.35
N MET A 112 8.43 2.88 -2.85
CA MET A 112 8.17 4.16 -3.51
C MET A 112 8.87 4.26 -4.87
N SER A 113 10.08 3.69 -5.00
CA SER A 113 10.79 3.61 -6.26
C SER A 113 10.05 2.72 -7.27
N ILE A 114 9.49 1.59 -6.81
CA ILE A 114 8.63 0.73 -7.65
C ILE A 114 7.42 1.51 -8.16
N LEU A 115 6.69 2.20 -7.27
CA LEU A 115 5.52 3.00 -7.66
C LEU A 115 5.90 4.08 -8.68
N GLN A 116 6.94 4.86 -8.40
CA GLN A 116 7.39 5.95 -9.26
C GLN A 116 7.79 5.46 -10.66
N LYS A 117 8.50 4.32 -10.77
CA LYS A 117 8.91 3.73 -12.05
C LYS A 117 7.74 3.20 -12.88
N ASN A 118 6.61 2.94 -12.25
CA ASN A 118 5.43 2.34 -12.88
C ASN A 118 4.19 3.26 -12.85
N MET A 119 4.35 4.56 -12.60
CA MET A 119 3.26 5.55 -12.56
C MET A 119 2.45 5.66 -13.88
N GLY A 120 2.99 5.16 -15.00
CA GLY A 120 2.25 5.06 -16.27
C GLY A 120 1.35 3.83 -16.39
N MET A 121 1.38 2.92 -15.42
CA MET A 121 0.42 1.83 -15.30
C MET A 121 -0.85 2.34 -14.61
N ASP A 122 -1.98 1.71 -14.90
CA ASP A 122 -3.23 2.01 -14.20
C ASP A 122 -3.03 1.92 -12.68
N ALA A 123 -3.38 2.98 -11.95
CA ALA A 123 -3.20 3.05 -10.50
C ALA A 123 -3.89 1.89 -9.77
N GLY A 124 -5.05 1.40 -10.27
CA GLY A 124 -5.74 0.21 -9.77
C GLY A 124 -4.99 -1.10 -9.99
N GLN A 125 -3.96 -1.10 -10.86
CA GLN A 125 -3.05 -2.24 -11.03
C GLN A 125 -1.86 -2.21 -10.07
N LEU A 126 -1.56 -1.04 -9.49
CA LEU A 126 -0.41 -0.86 -8.59
C LEU A 126 -0.75 -1.17 -7.13
N LEU A 127 -1.92 -0.74 -6.66
CA LEU A 127 -2.41 -1.04 -5.30
C LEU A 127 -3.91 -1.32 -5.35
N SER A 128 -4.36 -2.32 -4.63
CA SER A 128 -5.77 -2.74 -4.55
C SER A 128 -6.58 -1.87 -3.56
N LEU A 129 -6.35 -0.55 -3.55
CA LEU A 129 -7.03 0.38 -2.64
C LEU A 129 -8.57 0.26 -2.67
N PRO A 130 -9.24 0.22 -3.84
CA PRO A 130 -10.70 0.07 -3.87
C PRO A 130 -11.18 -1.23 -3.21
N GLU A 131 -10.49 -2.34 -3.44
CA GLU A 131 -10.82 -3.62 -2.81
C GLU A 131 -10.60 -3.58 -1.28
N ILE A 132 -9.54 -2.90 -0.83
CA ILE A 132 -9.25 -2.73 0.59
C ILE A 132 -10.31 -1.84 1.24
N ILE A 133 -10.72 -0.74 0.58
CA ILE A 133 -11.78 0.15 1.07
C ILE A 133 -13.08 -0.63 1.27
N LEU A 134 -13.51 -1.43 0.29
CA LEU A 134 -14.72 -2.25 0.40
C LEU A 134 -14.68 -3.19 1.61
N LYS A 135 -13.54 -3.86 1.87
CA LYS A 135 -13.37 -4.70 3.07
C LYS A 135 -13.42 -3.91 4.39
N VAL A 136 -12.95 -2.68 4.37
CA VAL A 136 -12.94 -1.81 5.55
C VAL A 136 -14.35 -1.31 5.86
N MET A 137 -15.17 -1.02 4.83
CA MET A 137 -16.54 -0.51 4.97
C MET A 137 -17.40 -1.35 5.92
N ASP A 138 -17.29 -2.69 5.85
CA ASP A 138 -18.04 -3.62 6.71
C ASP A 138 -17.67 -3.54 8.19
N ARG A 139 -16.54 -2.91 8.51
CA ARG A 139 -16.01 -2.80 9.88
C ARG A 139 -16.12 -1.40 10.48
N VAL A 140 -16.50 -0.42 9.67
CA VAL A 140 -16.65 0.98 10.12
C VAL A 140 -17.88 1.11 10.99
N ASP A 141 -17.73 1.82 12.10
CA ASP A 141 -18.85 2.27 12.91
C ASP A 141 -19.37 3.61 12.35
N TRP A 142 -20.58 3.58 11.82
CA TRP A 142 -21.26 4.71 11.19
C TRP A 142 -22.11 5.51 12.17
N GLN A 143 -21.93 5.34 13.48
CA GLN A 143 -22.66 6.12 14.49
C GLN A 143 -22.41 7.62 14.29
N GLY A 144 -23.49 8.38 14.20
CA GLY A 144 -23.49 9.82 13.88
C GLY A 144 -23.41 10.15 12.39
N LEU A 145 -23.34 9.14 11.52
CA LEU A 145 -23.30 9.25 10.06
C LEU A 145 -24.33 8.33 9.40
N GLU A 146 -25.39 7.96 10.13
CA GLU A 146 -26.43 7.03 9.65
C GLU A 146 -27.23 7.58 8.46
N HIS A 147 -27.30 8.91 8.35
CA HIS A 147 -27.97 9.60 7.26
C HIS A 147 -27.27 9.44 5.89
N LEU A 148 -25.96 9.11 5.89
CA LEU A 148 -25.24 8.89 4.64
C LEU A 148 -25.67 7.58 3.99
N VAL A 149 -26.01 7.63 2.71
CA VAL A 149 -26.28 6.45 1.90
C VAL A 149 -24.97 5.74 1.52
N GLU A 150 -25.06 4.51 1.00
CA GLU A 150 -23.88 3.65 0.75
C GLU A 150 -22.84 4.31 -0.17
N ASP A 151 -23.31 4.96 -1.26
CA ASP A 151 -22.40 5.68 -2.18
C ASP A 151 -21.71 6.86 -1.53
N GLU A 152 -22.38 7.58 -0.62
CA GLU A 152 -21.80 8.69 0.13
C GLU A 152 -20.79 8.20 1.17
N ARG A 153 -21.05 7.07 1.82
CA ARG A 153 -20.10 6.41 2.72
C ARG A 153 -18.83 5.97 1.99
N LEU A 154 -18.99 5.40 0.80
CA LEU A 154 -17.87 5.00 -0.05
C LEU A 154 -17.05 6.23 -0.48
N ALA A 155 -17.72 7.29 -0.95
CA ALA A 155 -17.08 8.55 -1.34
C ALA A 155 -16.35 9.21 -0.16
N LEU A 156 -16.94 9.18 1.05
CA LEU A 156 -16.30 9.69 2.26
C LEU A 156 -15.03 8.90 2.56
N MET A 157 -15.06 7.57 2.51
CA MET A 157 -13.88 6.75 2.75
C MET A 157 -12.79 7.00 1.72
N ASP A 158 -13.13 7.09 0.43
CA ASP A 158 -12.16 7.41 -0.63
C ASP A 158 -11.49 8.76 -0.38
N LEU A 159 -12.28 9.79 -0.01
CA LEU A 159 -11.77 11.11 0.34
C LEU A 159 -10.81 11.05 1.54
N LEU A 160 -11.17 10.32 2.61
CA LEU A 160 -10.34 10.19 3.81
C LEU A 160 -9.01 9.48 3.51
N PHE A 161 -9.02 8.43 2.68
CA PHE A 161 -7.78 7.78 2.23
C PHE A 161 -6.95 8.68 1.32
N SER A 162 -7.58 9.42 0.41
CA SER A 162 -6.90 10.36 -0.49
C SER A 162 -6.15 11.45 0.27
N ILE A 163 -6.80 12.11 1.25
CA ILE A 163 -6.14 13.14 2.05
C ILE A 163 -5.02 12.58 2.93
N THR A 164 -5.17 11.34 3.44
CA THR A 164 -4.15 10.67 4.24
C THR A 164 -2.94 10.30 3.40
N GLY A 165 -3.16 9.71 2.23
CA GLY A 165 -2.10 9.38 1.26
C GLY A 165 -1.33 10.64 0.83
N HIS A 166 -2.04 11.72 0.51
CA HIS A 166 -1.41 13.01 0.18
C HIS A 166 -0.56 13.56 1.34
N ALA A 167 -1.04 13.44 2.58
CA ALA A 167 -0.29 13.90 3.75
C ALA A 167 1.00 13.08 3.95
N LEU A 168 0.96 11.76 3.82
CA LEU A 168 2.13 10.89 3.89
C LEU A 168 3.13 11.22 2.78
N MET A 169 2.65 11.37 1.53
CA MET A 169 3.48 11.70 0.37
C MET A 169 4.16 13.05 0.50
N SER A 170 3.52 14.05 1.13
CA SER A 170 4.13 15.36 1.34
C SER A 170 5.32 15.32 2.30
N VAL A 171 5.33 14.40 3.25
CA VAL A 171 6.48 14.15 4.13
C VAL A 171 7.58 13.38 3.37
N PHE A 172 7.21 12.33 2.68
CA PHE A 172 8.15 11.52 1.90
C PHE A 172 8.90 12.36 0.85
N CYS A 173 8.18 13.19 0.10
CA CYS A 173 8.76 14.10 -0.89
C CYS A 173 9.48 15.31 -0.25
N LYS A 174 9.67 15.34 1.07
CA LYS A 174 10.31 16.44 1.83
C LYS A 174 9.70 17.82 1.57
N LYS A 175 8.43 17.88 1.17
CA LYS A 175 7.68 19.12 0.96
C LYS A 175 7.22 19.75 2.28
N LEU A 176 6.91 18.91 3.28
CA LEU A 176 6.46 19.31 4.62
C LEU A 176 7.18 18.50 5.69
N SER A 177 7.32 19.08 6.88
CA SER A 177 7.66 18.32 8.08
C SER A 177 6.51 17.40 8.47
N ALA A 178 6.78 16.32 9.20
CA ALA A 178 5.75 15.42 9.70
C ALA A 178 4.72 16.15 10.58
N VAL A 179 5.19 17.09 11.41
CA VAL A 179 4.33 17.90 12.30
C VAL A 179 3.37 18.77 11.49
N GLU A 180 3.89 19.51 10.51
CA GLU A 180 3.06 20.39 9.67
C GLU A 180 2.10 19.60 8.79
N SER A 181 2.55 18.47 8.23
CA SER A 181 1.69 17.58 7.43
C SER A 181 0.54 17.03 8.26
N ARG A 182 0.81 16.57 9.49
CA ARG A 182 -0.21 16.08 10.42
C ARG A 182 -1.21 17.18 10.81
N ARG A 183 -0.71 18.40 11.08
CA ARG A 183 -1.58 19.56 11.37
C ARG A 183 -2.53 19.87 10.21
N ARG A 184 -2.02 19.86 8.97
CA ARG A 184 -2.85 20.07 7.77
C ARG A 184 -3.85 18.95 7.55
N LEU A 185 -3.46 17.70 7.82
CA LEU A 185 -4.38 16.55 7.76
C LEU A 185 -5.53 16.72 8.77
N ALA A 186 -5.21 17.09 10.01
CA ALA A 186 -6.22 17.35 11.05
C ALA A 186 -7.21 18.46 10.65
N LEU A 187 -6.73 19.56 10.04
CA LEU A 187 -7.59 20.62 9.53
C LEU A 187 -8.52 20.13 8.42
N LYS A 188 -8.00 19.36 7.44
CA LYS A 188 -8.82 18.78 6.37
C LYS A 188 -9.89 17.84 6.92
N THR A 189 -9.51 16.93 7.83
CA THR A 189 -10.45 16.03 8.50
C THR A 189 -11.54 16.79 9.27
N SER A 190 -11.17 17.89 9.96
CA SER A 190 -12.16 18.74 10.66
C SER A 190 -13.15 19.42 9.70
N ILE A 191 -12.70 19.83 8.50
CA ILE A 191 -13.59 20.41 7.48
C ILE A 191 -14.58 19.35 6.98
N ILE A 192 -14.06 18.14 6.66
CA ILE A 192 -14.89 17.01 6.20
C ILE A 192 -15.91 16.65 7.28
N ARG A 193 -15.47 16.56 8.54
CA ARG A 193 -16.35 16.25 9.68
C ARG A 193 -17.56 17.19 9.73
N ARG A 194 -17.34 18.49 9.69
CA ARG A 194 -18.44 19.48 9.72
C ARG A 194 -19.41 19.36 8.55
N GLY A 195 -18.93 18.93 7.38
CA GLY A 195 -19.79 18.67 6.22
C GLY A 195 -20.50 17.33 6.27
N ALA A 196 -19.92 16.33 6.91
CA ALA A 196 -20.50 14.99 6.99
C ALA A 196 -21.48 14.84 8.18
N GLU A 197 -21.35 15.64 9.24
CA GLU A 197 -22.22 15.61 10.44
C GLU A 197 -23.37 16.65 10.33
N SER A 198 -23.47 17.40 9.22
CA SER A 198 -24.54 18.39 8.97
C SER A 198 -25.72 17.77 8.24
#